data_0e67b258def2c2b627003bd3c634122c
#
_entry.id   0e67b258def2c2b627003bd3c634122c
#
_cell.length_a   1.000
_cell.length_b   1.000
_cell.length_c   1.000
_cell.angle_alpha   90.00
_cell.angle_beta   90.00
_cell.angle_gamma   90.00
#
_symmetry.space_group_name_H-M   'P 1'
#
loop_
_entity.id
_entity.type
_entity.pdbx_description
1 polymer ?
#
loop_
_entity_poly.entity_id
_entity_poly.type
_entity_poly.pdbx_seq_one_letter_code
_entity_poly.pdbx_strand_id
1 'polypeptide(L)'
;VGDGDMKSEIEERLIPMQKRGIQISLTSWIYDIAEFNAGMDIMCLTSKNEGTPVSLIEAQASNIPVISTEVGGVADIVEENETGFIIPRNNKREFVSKLKLLVENDELRLKMKKKGWQNVHQKYSYQRLAKDMEIYYRNLLKD
;
A
#
# COMPACT_ATOMS: atom_id res chain seq x y z
N VAL A 1 9.33 -2.99 -6.22
CA VAL A 1 9.30 -4.44 -6.06
C VAL A 1 8.45 -5.05 -7.14
N GLY A 2 8.86 -6.16 -7.68
CA GLY A 2 8.14 -6.93 -8.68
C GLY A 2 9.00 -7.35 -9.85
N ASP A 3 8.47 -8.26 -10.63
CA ASP A 3 9.11 -8.77 -11.84
C ASP A 3 8.04 -8.94 -12.92
N GLY A 4 8.35 -8.58 -14.15
CA GLY A 4 7.40 -8.65 -15.25
C GLY A 4 7.99 -8.22 -16.58
N ASP A 5 7.19 -8.37 -17.63
CA ASP A 5 7.64 -8.17 -19.03
C ASP A 5 8.16 -6.76 -19.33
N MET A 6 7.76 -5.76 -18.53
CA MET A 6 8.19 -4.36 -18.73
C MET A 6 9.49 -4.01 -17.96
N LYS A 7 10.16 -4.96 -17.33
CA LYS A 7 11.33 -4.69 -16.49
C LYS A 7 12.42 -3.94 -17.23
N SER A 8 12.81 -4.42 -18.40
CA SER A 8 13.86 -3.78 -19.22
C SER A 8 13.50 -2.34 -19.62
N GLU A 9 12.25 -2.09 -20.01
CA GLU A 9 11.78 -0.76 -20.32
C GLU A 9 11.83 0.19 -19.13
N ILE A 10 11.47 -0.32 -17.94
CA ILE A 10 11.55 0.44 -16.69
C ILE A 10 13.01 0.75 -16.35
N GLU A 11 13.91 -0.21 -16.45
CA GLU A 11 15.34 -0.03 -16.20
C GLU A 11 15.92 1.09 -17.09
N GLU A 12 15.64 1.07 -18.40
CA GLU A 12 16.06 2.12 -19.32
C GLU A 12 15.54 3.50 -18.92
N ARG A 13 14.27 3.59 -18.52
CA ARG A 13 13.66 4.86 -18.08
C ARG A 13 14.25 5.40 -16.78
N LEU A 14 14.86 4.57 -15.95
CA LEU A 14 15.46 4.97 -14.67
C LEU A 14 16.90 5.47 -14.82
N ILE A 15 17.61 5.12 -15.89
CA ILE A 15 19.00 5.54 -16.13
C ILE A 15 19.21 7.06 -15.98
N PRO A 16 18.38 7.96 -16.56
CA PRO A 16 18.55 9.39 -16.40
C PRO A 16 18.42 9.87 -14.95
N MET A 17 17.59 9.20 -14.15
CA MET A 17 17.39 9.53 -12.73
C MET A 17 18.60 9.09 -11.90
N GLN A 18 19.11 7.90 -12.15
CA GLN A 18 20.34 7.39 -11.51
C GLN A 18 21.55 8.27 -11.81
N LYS A 19 21.70 8.73 -13.06
CA LYS A 19 22.75 9.69 -13.47
C LYS A 19 22.66 11.04 -12.72
N ARG A 20 21.48 11.38 -12.21
CA ARG A 20 21.25 12.57 -11.36
C ARG A 20 21.49 12.31 -9.88
N GLY A 21 21.99 11.13 -9.51
CA GLY A 21 22.30 10.75 -8.14
C GLY A 21 21.11 10.20 -7.35
N ILE A 22 19.96 9.94 -7.98
CA ILE A 22 18.82 9.33 -7.31
C ILE A 22 19.12 7.84 -7.12
N GLN A 23 19.11 7.38 -5.88
CA GLN A 23 19.28 5.96 -5.58
C GLN A 23 17.98 5.21 -5.92
N ILE A 24 18.10 4.22 -6.78
CA ILE A 24 16.98 3.39 -7.22
C ILE A 24 17.41 1.93 -7.13
N SER A 25 16.68 1.15 -6.37
CA SER A 25 16.85 -0.29 -6.26
C SER A 25 15.65 -0.99 -6.88
N LEU A 26 15.88 -1.83 -7.88
CA LEU A 26 14.88 -2.72 -8.43
C LEU A 26 15.05 -4.09 -7.77
N THR A 27 14.01 -4.52 -7.09
CA THR A 27 13.98 -5.85 -6.48
C THR A 27 13.00 -6.71 -7.25
N SER A 28 13.31 -7.99 -7.40
CA SER A 28 12.38 -8.99 -7.89
C SER A 28 11.39 -9.37 -6.77
N TRP A 29 11.01 -10.64 -6.64
CA TRP A 29 10.15 -11.13 -5.57
C TRP A 29 10.86 -11.01 -4.22
N ILE A 30 10.15 -10.47 -3.22
CA ILE A 30 10.60 -10.37 -1.83
C ILE A 30 9.73 -11.30 -1.01
N TYR A 31 10.35 -12.21 -0.28
CA TYR A 31 9.67 -13.19 0.57
C TYR A 31 9.47 -12.66 2.00
N ASP A 32 10.45 -11.96 2.55
CA ASP A 32 10.31 -11.32 3.86
C ASP A 32 9.77 -9.90 3.71
N ILE A 33 8.46 -9.82 3.62
CA ILE A 33 7.74 -8.53 3.49
C ILE A 33 7.86 -7.70 4.77
N ALA A 34 7.98 -8.32 5.93
CA ALA A 34 8.11 -7.59 7.19
C ALA A 34 9.44 -6.85 7.28
N GLU A 35 10.55 -7.52 6.93
CA GLU A 35 11.87 -6.90 6.87
C GLU A 35 11.92 -5.80 5.80
N PHE A 36 11.38 -6.09 4.62
CA PHE A 36 11.31 -5.10 3.54
C PHE A 36 10.52 -3.84 3.97
N ASN A 37 9.35 -4.01 4.55
CA ASN A 37 8.51 -2.90 4.99
C ASN A 37 9.15 -2.12 6.15
N ALA A 38 9.93 -2.75 7.02
CA ALA A 38 10.61 -2.07 8.12
C ALA A 38 11.55 -0.94 7.65
N GLY A 39 12.04 -1.00 6.41
CA GLY A 39 12.87 0.03 5.79
C GLY A 39 12.11 1.12 5.02
N MET A 40 10.77 1.10 5.01
CA MET A 40 9.98 1.99 4.18
C MET A 40 9.34 3.14 4.95
N ASP A 41 9.35 4.33 4.36
CA ASP A 41 8.65 5.50 4.90
C ASP A 41 7.27 5.72 4.29
N ILE A 42 7.11 5.40 3.02
CA ILE A 42 5.86 5.58 2.26
C ILE A 42 5.72 4.45 1.25
N MET A 43 4.54 3.85 1.17
CA MET A 43 4.19 2.87 0.14
C MET A 43 3.38 3.51 -0.97
N CYS A 44 3.85 3.34 -2.21
CA CYS A 44 3.17 3.83 -3.42
C CYS A 44 2.68 2.64 -4.25
N LEU A 45 1.39 2.59 -4.55
CA LEU A 45 0.80 1.61 -5.46
C LEU A 45 0.21 2.33 -6.68
N THR A 46 0.77 2.08 -7.86
CA THR A 46 0.35 2.75 -9.11
C THR A 46 -0.27 1.77 -10.11
N SER A 47 -0.89 0.72 -9.61
CA SER A 47 -1.51 -0.32 -10.41
C SER A 47 -2.65 0.21 -11.29
N LYS A 48 -2.86 -0.45 -12.41
CA LYS A 48 -3.99 -0.17 -13.32
C LYS A 48 -5.24 -0.96 -12.96
N ASN A 49 -5.07 -2.07 -12.25
CA ASN A 49 -6.14 -2.95 -11.79
C ASN A 49 -5.65 -3.69 -10.55
N GLU A 50 -6.52 -3.84 -9.57
CA GLU A 50 -6.31 -4.62 -8.36
C GLU A 50 -7.59 -5.36 -8.00
N GLY A 51 -7.44 -6.51 -7.35
CA GLY A 51 -8.52 -7.11 -6.56
C GLY A 51 -8.51 -6.49 -5.17
N THR A 52 -8.07 -7.25 -4.18
CA THR A 52 -7.75 -6.75 -2.84
C THR A 52 -6.23 -6.55 -2.76
N PRO A 53 -5.71 -5.31 -2.77
CA PRO A 53 -4.26 -5.08 -2.78
C PRO A 53 -3.63 -5.39 -1.42
N VAL A 54 -3.19 -6.64 -1.24
CA VAL A 54 -2.57 -7.13 0.00
C VAL A 54 -1.36 -6.29 0.41
N SER A 55 -0.59 -5.80 -0.55
CA SER A 55 0.55 -4.92 -0.29
C SER A 55 0.21 -3.65 0.49
N LEU A 56 -0.99 -3.08 0.30
CA LEU A 56 -1.47 -1.94 1.08
C LEU A 56 -1.88 -2.32 2.50
N ILE A 57 -2.40 -3.53 2.70
CA ILE A 57 -2.70 -4.08 4.02
C ILE A 57 -1.40 -4.29 4.79
N GLU A 58 -0.42 -4.95 4.17
CA GLU A 58 0.90 -5.23 4.75
C GLU A 58 1.67 -3.94 5.10
N ALA A 59 1.63 -2.94 4.21
CA ALA A 59 2.25 -1.64 4.47
C ALA A 59 1.61 -0.95 5.69
N GLN A 60 0.29 -0.87 5.75
CA GLN A 60 -0.40 -0.28 6.89
C GLN A 60 -0.19 -1.08 8.19
N ALA A 61 -0.15 -2.42 8.12
CA ALA A 61 0.18 -3.28 9.26
C ALA A 61 1.62 -3.05 9.77
N SER A 62 2.51 -2.62 8.87
CA SER A 62 3.90 -2.23 9.18
C SER A 62 4.05 -0.75 9.57
N ASN A 63 2.94 -0.05 9.87
CA ASN A 63 2.93 1.39 10.17
C ASN A 63 3.51 2.25 9.04
N ILE A 64 3.17 1.97 7.78
CA ILE A 64 3.60 2.75 6.62
C ILE A 64 2.37 3.45 6.03
N PRO A 65 2.38 4.79 5.85
CA PRO A 65 1.33 5.49 5.15
C PRO A 65 1.36 5.12 3.66
N VAL A 66 0.19 5.06 3.06
CA VAL A 66 0.05 4.58 1.69
C VAL A 66 -0.50 5.66 0.76
N ILE A 67 -0.11 5.61 -0.50
CA ILE A 67 -0.72 6.38 -1.58
C ILE A 67 -0.95 5.44 -2.76
N SER A 68 -2.16 5.40 -3.27
CA SER A 68 -2.54 4.49 -4.35
C SER A 68 -3.37 5.17 -5.43
N THR A 69 -3.34 4.62 -6.63
CA THR A 69 -4.36 4.90 -7.64
C THR A 69 -5.70 4.29 -7.23
N GLU A 70 -6.79 4.95 -7.57
CA GLU A 70 -8.16 4.50 -7.35
C GLU A 70 -8.51 3.36 -8.31
N VAL A 71 -8.29 2.12 -7.87
CA VAL A 71 -8.54 0.90 -8.64
C VAL A 71 -8.99 -0.24 -7.72
N GLY A 72 -9.92 -1.05 -8.20
CA GLY A 72 -10.38 -2.25 -7.49
C GLY A 72 -10.74 -2.01 -6.03
N GLY A 73 -10.30 -2.90 -5.15
CA GLY A 73 -10.58 -2.86 -3.70
C GLY A 73 -9.71 -1.88 -2.89
N VAL A 74 -9.03 -0.91 -3.51
CA VAL A 74 -8.20 0.07 -2.77
C VAL A 74 -9.04 0.86 -1.75
N ALA A 75 -10.25 1.30 -2.13
CA ALA A 75 -11.12 2.07 -1.26
C ALA A 75 -11.67 1.29 -0.05
N ASP A 76 -11.64 -0.04 -0.09
CA ASP A 76 -12.02 -0.89 1.05
C ASP A 76 -10.90 -0.93 2.12
N ILE A 77 -9.65 -0.70 1.69
CA ILE A 77 -8.46 -0.82 2.53
C ILE A 77 -7.99 0.53 3.04
N VAL A 78 -7.99 1.56 2.17
CA VAL A 78 -7.47 2.89 2.48
C VAL A 78 -8.63 3.83 2.81
N GLU A 79 -8.60 4.42 4.00
CA GLU A 79 -9.49 5.51 4.38
C GLU A 79 -8.86 6.83 3.93
N GLU A 80 -9.48 7.45 2.93
CA GLU A 80 -8.98 8.68 2.27
C GLU A 80 -8.70 9.80 3.27
N ASN A 81 -7.51 10.41 3.19
CA ASN A 81 -6.97 11.43 4.07
C ASN A 81 -6.75 10.99 5.55
N GLU A 82 -7.06 9.74 5.90
CA GLU A 82 -6.93 9.24 7.27
C GLU A 82 -5.82 8.19 7.39
N THR A 83 -5.80 7.20 6.51
CA THR A 83 -4.78 6.15 6.50
C THR A 83 -3.83 6.24 5.31
N GLY A 84 -4.18 7.06 4.31
CA GLY A 84 -3.43 7.26 3.09
C GLY A 84 -4.16 8.16 2.11
N PHE A 85 -3.70 8.15 0.86
CA PHE A 85 -4.32 8.88 -0.23
C PHE A 85 -4.74 7.94 -1.36
N ILE A 86 -5.95 8.17 -1.88
CA ILE A 86 -6.51 7.48 -3.06
C ILE A 86 -6.62 8.50 -4.18
N ILE A 87 -5.90 8.30 -5.27
CA ILE A 87 -5.79 9.27 -6.34
C ILE A 87 -6.47 8.75 -7.60
N PRO A 88 -7.33 9.55 -8.26
CA PRO A 88 -7.92 9.16 -9.52
C PRO A 88 -6.87 8.70 -10.52
N ARG A 89 -7.11 7.56 -11.18
CA ARG A 89 -6.14 6.82 -11.99
C ARG A 89 -5.34 7.66 -13.00
N ASN A 90 -5.95 8.69 -13.56
CA ASN A 90 -5.31 9.52 -14.59
C ASN A 90 -4.81 10.88 -14.03
N ASN A 91 -4.85 11.09 -12.73
CA ASN A 91 -4.46 12.36 -12.10
C ASN A 91 -3.03 12.32 -11.55
N LYS A 92 -2.05 12.20 -12.47
CA LYS A 92 -0.63 12.19 -12.11
C LYS A 92 -0.20 13.44 -11.32
N ARG A 93 -0.81 14.60 -11.59
CA ARG A 93 -0.45 15.85 -10.89
C ARG A 93 -0.81 15.76 -9.41
N GLU A 94 -1.99 15.27 -9.12
CA GLU A 94 -2.45 15.08 -7.74
C GLU A 94 -1.62 14.02 -7.02
N PHE A 95 -1.33 12.89 -7.69
CA PHE A 95 -0.46 11.85 -7.12
C PHE A 95 0.88 12.43 -6.66
N VAL A 96 1.55 13.18 -7.54
CA VAL A 96 2.83 13.83 -7.20
C VAL A 96 2.67 14.86 -6.08
N SER A 97 1.61 15.66 -6.10
CA SER A 97 1.35 16.65 -5.04
C SER A 97 1.12 16.00 -3.68
N LYS A 98 0.31 14.94 -3.62
CA LYS A 98 0.02 14.20 -2.37
C LYS A 98 1.23 13.41 -1.88
N LEU A 99 2.00 12.80 -2.79
CA LEU A 99 3.26 12.16 -2.44
C LEU A 99 4.26 13.16 -1.84
N LYS A 100 4.40 14.34 -2.46
CA LYS A 100 5.25 15.40 -1.94
C LYS A 100 4.80 15.84 -0.54
N LEU A 101 3.50 15.98 -0.33
CA LEU A 101 2.94 16.31 0.98
C LEU A 101 3.31 15.24 2.04
N LEU A 102 3.25 13.95 1.69
CA LEU A 102 3.69 12.87 2.58
C LEU A 102 5.19 12.95 2.87
N VAL A 103 6.01 13.28 1.87
CA VAL A 103 7.47 13.39 2.05
C VAL A 103 7.85 14.55 2.97
N GLU A 104 7.16 15.69 2.85
CA GLU A 104 7.50 16.94 3.53
C GLU A 104 6.82 17.09 4.90
N ASN A 105 5.87 16.24 5.27
CA ASN A 105 5.07 16.39 6.49
C ASN A 105 5.14 15.16 7.39
N ASP A 106 6.06 15.18 8.34
CA ASP A 106 6.29 14.11 9.32
C ASP A 106 5.07 13.87 10.22
N GLU A 107 4.39 14.94 10.64
CA GLU A 107 3.22 14.85 11.52
C GLU A 107 2.07 14.12 10.81
N LEU A 108 1.83 14.46 9.54
CA LEU A 108 0.84 13.78 8.72
C LEU A 108 1.18 12.29 8.55
N ARG A 109 2.46 11.97 8.27
CA ARG A 109 2.88 10.57 8.18
C ARG A 109 2.64 9.82 9.49
N LEU A 110 3.00 10.40 10.63
CA LEU A 110 2.78 9.79 11.94
C LEU A 110 1.29 9.54 12.24
N LYS A 111 0.43 10.52 11.90
CA LYS A 111 -1.02 10.36 12.03
C LYS A 111 -1.53 9.20 11.17
N MET A 112 -1.14 9.17 9.89
CA MET A 112 -1.59 8.13 8.95
C MET A 112 -1.05 6.74 9.31
N LYS A 113 0.21 6.63 9.76
CA LYS A 113 0.81 5.40 10.26
C LYS A 113 -0.05 4.77 11.35
N LYS A 114 -0.38 5.54 12.40
CA LYS A 114 -1.17 5.06 13.53
C LYS A 114 -2.58 4.62 13.11
N LYS A 115 -3.24 5.42 12.30
CA LYS A 115 -4.60 5.11 11.83
C LYS A 115 -4.62 3.92 10.87
N GLY A 116 -3.65 3.83 9.97
CA GLY A 116 -3.52 2.72 9.04
C GLY A 116 -3.36 1.39 9.76
N TRP A 117 -2.47 1.34 10.76
CA TRP A 117 -2.30 0.14 11.60
C TRP A 117 -3.61 -0.25 12.30
N GLN A 118 -4.31 0.71 12.91
CA GLN A 118 -5.58 0.46 13.59
C GLN A 118 -6.64 -0.10 12.64
N ASN A 119 -6.78 0.52 11.46
CA ASN A 119 -7.75 0.11 10.44
C ASN A 119 -7.50 -1.34 9.98
N VAL A 120 -6.27 -1.67 9.60
CA VAL A 120 -5.98 -3.02 9.10
C VAL A 120 -5.99 -4.07 10.19
N HIS A 121 -5.56 -3.75 11.41
CA HIS A 121 -5.64 -4.66 12.54
C HIS A 121 -7.09 -5.02 12.87
N GLN A 122 -7.99 -4.04 12.81
CA GLN A 122 -9.41 -4.26 13.07
C GLN A 122 -10.09 -5.03 11.94
N LYS A 123 -9.81 -4.69 10.67
CA LYS A 123 -10.54 -5.20 9.51
C LYS A 123 -9.95 -6.47 8.90
N TYR A 124 -8.61 -6.66 8.99
CA TYR A 124 -7.89 -7.70 8.23
C TYR A 124 -7.05 -8.64 9.10
N SER A 125 -7.21 -8.61 10.44
CA SER A 125 -6.51 -9.55 11.31
C SER A 125 -7.08 -10.98 11.16
N TYR A 126 -6.21 -11.98 11.31
CA TYR A 126 -6.64 -13.38 11.27
C TYR A 126 -7.58 -13.74 12.42
N GLN A 127 -7.45 -13.06 13.59
CA GLN A 127 -8.34 -13.24 14.72
C GLN A 127 -9.78 -12.86 14.36
N ARG A 128 -9.95 -11.72 13.67
CA ARG A 128 -11.26 -11.31 13.17
C ARG A 128 -11.83 -12.33 12.19
N LEU A 129 -11.01 -12.75 11.21
CA LEU A 129 -11.43 -13.74 10.23
C LEU A 129 -11.89 -15.04 10.89
N ALA A 130 -11.11 -15.58 11.83
CA ALA A 130 -11.44 -16.80 12.55
C ALA A 130 -12.78 -16.67 13.31
N LYS A 131 -12.99 -15.52 13.98
CA LYS A 131 -14.24 -15.24 14.70
C LYS A 131 -15.44 -15.13 13.76
N ASP A 132 -15.29 -14.41 12.64
CA ASP A 132 -16.36 -14.25 11.65
C ASP A 132 -16.75 -15.60 11.03
N MET A 133 -15.76 -16.43 10.72
CA MET A 133 -16.00 -17.80 10.21
C MET A 133 -16.68 -18.69 11.26
N GLU A 134 -16.28 -18.62 12.52
CA GLU A 134 -16.95 -19.35 13.59
C GLU A 134 -18.43 -18.95 13.69
N ILE A 135 -18.73 -17.65 13.69
CA ILE A 135 -20.11 -17.14 13.75
C ILE A 135 -20.90 -17.61 12.54
N TYR A 136 -20.31 -17.53 11.34
CA TYR A 136 -20.94 -17.95 10.11
C TYR A 136 -21.32 -19.44 10.15
N TYR A 137 -20.38 -20.33 10.51
CA TYR A 137 -20.65 -21.76 10.61
C TYR A 137 -21.68 -22.09 11.71
N ARG A 138 -21.62 -21.43 12.87
CA ARG A 138 -22.61 -21.64 13.93
C ARG A 138 -24.02 -21.27 13.48
N ASN A 139 -24.17 -20.25 12.64
CA ASN A 139 -25.46 -19.85 12.11
C ASN A 139 -25.99 -20.88 11.10
N LEU A 140 -25.13 -21.39 10.21
CA LEU A 140 -25.51 -22.44 9.25
C LEU A 140 -25.92 -23.77 9.91
N LEU A 141 -25.40 -24.06 11.09
CA LEU A 141 -25.71 -25.30 11.83
C LEU A 141 -26.98 -25.20 12.71
N LYS A 142 -27.62 -24.05 12.77
CA LYS A 142 -28.87 -23.84 13.50
C LYS A 142 -30.12 -24.05 12.64
N ASP A 143 -29.96 -24.09 11.33
CA ASP A 143 -30.98 -24.43 10.34
C ASP A 143 -30.95 -25.92 10.03
#